data_8dd5def4d507af379448ff9808cd3c4b
#
_entry.id   8dd5def4d507af379448ff9808cd3c4b
#
_cell.length_a   1.000
_cell.length_b   1.000
_cell.length_c   1.000
_cell.angle_alpha   90.00
_cell.angle_beta   90.00
_cell.angle_gamma   90.00
#
_symmetry.space_group_name_H-M   'P 1'
#
loop_
_entity.id
_entity.type
_entity.pdbx_description
1 polymer ?
#
loop_
_entity_poly.entity_id
_entity_poly.type
_entity_poly.pdbx_seq_one_letter_code
_entity_poly.pdbx_strand_id
1 'polypeptide(L)'
;MSQPSSTSGMVVPQSLRWHGELAAAMGYTFLRMLSATLRMRWEDPEDHLSTIDQSPVIFALWHNRLILSLPSYRKYFLGRHPHRRLVALISASKDGALLSRLMDHHGVESVRGSSSRRGGQALKELVNRTRRGYDVAITPDGPRGPKYEVQEGVVMLAQLTGLPVVPMSAQIHSKKVLGSWDGFQVPLPFARCDIRMGEPIWVDRKGDEVEREVARRQIQERMMALTTD
;
A
#
# COMPACT_ATOMS: atom_id res chain seq x y z
N MET A 1 -32.57 -37.80 -5.79
CA MET A 1 -31.76 -37.00 -6.77
C MET A 1 -31.19 -35.82 -6.04
N SER A 2 -29.95 -35.96 -5.59
CA SER A 2 -29.23 -34.94 -4.79
C SER A 2 -28.48 -34.03 -5.75
N GLN A 3 -28.73 -32.73 -5.69
CA GLN A 3 -27.97 -31.75 -6.45
C GLN A 3 -26.55 -31.61 -5.87
N PRO A 4 -25.52 -31.45 -6.69
CA PRO A 4 -24.16 -31.27 -6.20
C PRO A 4 -24.00 -29.85 -5.66
N SER A 5 -23.39 -29.77 -4.47
CA SER A 5 -23.00 -28.55 -3.78
C SER A 5 -22.08 -27.67 -4.63
N SER A 6 -22.40 -26.38 -4.72
CA SER A 6 -21.61 -25.35 -5.41
C SER A 6 -20.20 -25.29 -4.83
N THR A 7 -19.21 -25.62 -5.62
CA THR A 7 -17.80 -25.42 -5.36
C THR A 7 -17.51 -23.95 -5.03
N SER A 8 -16.90 -23.71 -3.88
CA SER A 8 -16.41 -22.43 -3.43
C SER A 8 -15.51 -21.81 -4.51
N GLY A 9 -15.97 -20.70 -5.11
CA GLY A 9 -15.26 -20.01 -6.18
C GLY A 9 -13.90 -19.46 -5.74
N MET A 10 -12.87 -20.24 -5.92
CA MET A 10 -11.50 -19.77 -5.86
C MET A 10 -11.30 -18.73 -6.99
N VAL A 11 -10.91 -17.51 -6.65
CA VAL A 11 -10.59 -16.49 -7.65
C VAL A 11 -9.32 -16.93 -8.35
N VAL A 12 -9.46 -17.44 -9.56
CA VAL A 12 -8.31 -17.59 -10.42
C VAL A 12 -7.87 -16.16 -10.82
N PRO A 13 -6.65 -15.73 -10.43
CA PRO A 13 -6.12 -14.45 -10.90
C PRO A 13 -6.11 -14.46 -12.42
N GLN A 14 -6.68 -13.43 -13.05
CA GLN A 14 -6.62 -13.34 -14.50
C GLN A 14 -5.15 -13.21 -14.92
N SER A 15 -4.64 -14.16 -15.68
CA SER A 15 -3.33 -14.09 -16.31
C SER A 15 -3.35 -12.99 -17.38
N LEU A 16 -2.30 -12.18 -17.39
CA LEU A 16 -2.14 -11.20 -18.46
C LEU A 16 -1.83 -11.91 -19.79
N ARG A 17 -2.39 -11.38 -20.86
CA ARG A 17 -1.97 -11.76 -22.22
C ARG A 17 -0.61 -11.08 -22.49
N TRP A 18 0.14 -11.55 -23.53
CA TRP A 18 1.47 -11.03 -23.86
C TRP A 18 1.56 -9.48 -23.97
N HIS A 19 0.49 -8.82 -24.46
CA HIS A 19 0.43 -7.35 -24.50
C HIS A 19 0.40 -6.73 -23.10
N GLY A 20 -0.23 -7.39 -22.12
CA GLY A 20 -0.24 -6.95 -20.72
C GLY A 20 1.15 -7.09 -20.08
N GLU A 21 1.89 -8.14 -20.41
CA GLU A 21 3.29 -8.31 -19.97
C GLU A 21 4.18 -7.20 -20.54
N LEU A 22 4.03 -6.90 -21.82
CA LEU A 22 4.77 -5.80 -22.45
C LEU A 22 4.40 -4.45 -21.83
N ALA A 23 3.11 -4.19 -21.60
CA ALA A 23 2.65 -2.96 -20.96
C ALA A 23 3.19 -2.82 -19.52
N ALA A 24 3.26 -3.91 -18.75
CA ALA A 24 3.84 -3.91 -17.42
C ALA A 24 5.35 -3.60 -17.45
N ALA A 25 6.09 -4.20 -18.40
CA ALA A 25 7.51 -3.95 -18.57
C ALA A 25 7.80 -2.50 -19.00
N MET A 26 6.98 -1.95 -19.90
CA MET A 26 7.07 -0.54 -20.31
C MET A 26 6.75 0.39 -19.13
N GLY A 27 5.69 0.10 -18.37
CA GLY A 27 5.31 0.85 -17.17
C GLY A 27 6.42 0.82 -16.11
N TYR A 28 7.04 -0.34 -15.90
CA TYR A 28 8.20 -0.49 -15.02
C TYR A 28 9.37 0.39 -15.47
N THR A 29 9.73 0.32 -16.74
CA THR A 29 10.83 1.12 -17.32
C THR A 29 10.53 2.61 -17.18
N PHE A 30 9.31 3.04 -17.52
CA PHE A 30 8.87 4.42 -17.38
C PHE A 30 8.98 4.90 -15.93
N LEU A 31 8.44 4.14 -14.96
CA LEU A 31 8.53 4.50 -13.55
C LEU A 31 9.97 4.58 -13.04
N ARG A 32 10.84 3.69 -13.50
CA ARG A 32 12.27 3.74 -13.17
C ARG A 32 12.93 4.99 -13.71
N MET A 33 12.69 5.33 -14.97
CA MET A 33 13.24 6.53 -15.61
C MET A 33 12.73 7.79 -14.92
N LEU A 34 11.42 7.89 -14.68
CA LEU A 34 10.81 9.00 -13.95
C LEU A 34 11.44 9.13 -12.55
N SER A 35 11.48 8.03 -11.80
CA SER A 35 12.01 8.01 -10.43
C SER A 35 13.47 8.44 -10.36
N ALA A 36 14.28 8.12 -11.38
CA ALA A 36 15.68 8.52 -11.46
C ALA A 36 15.84 10.05 -11.62
N THR A 37 14.84 10.75 -12.16
CA THR A 37 14.84 12.20 -12.27
C THR A 37 14.38 12.93 -11.02
N LEU A 38 13.64 12.25 -10.12
CA LEU A 38 13.01 12.87 -8.96
C LEU A 38 14.04 13.23 -7.88
N ARG A 39 13.89 14.41 -7.31
CA ARG A 39 14.68 14.88 -6.16
C ARG A 39 13.96 14.52 -4.87
N MET A 40 14.07 13.24 -4.48
CA MET A 40 13.40 12.71 -3.29
C MET A 40 14.20 13.06 -2.04
N ARG A 41 13.53 13.63 -1.02
CA ARG A 41 14.02 13.90 0.32
C ARG A 41 13.25 13.08 1.34
N TRP A 42 13.93 12.54 2.33
CA TRP A 42 13.34 11.83 3.46
C TRP A 42 13.17 12.79 4.63
N GLU A 43 11.98 12.86 5.17
CA GLU A 43 11.63 13.68 6.32
C GLU A 43 11.08 12.75 7.43
N ASP A 44 11.94 12.42 8.37
CA ASP A 44 11.66 11.61 9.56
C ASP A 44 12.48 12.19 10.72
N PRO A 45 12.08 13.38 11.22
CA PRO A 45 12.87 14.12 12.19
C PRO A 45 12.99 13.43 13.56
N GLU A 46 12.09 12.52 13.88
CA GLU A 46 12.07 11.76 15.13
C GLU A 46 12.68 10.36 14.97
N ASP A 47 13.25 10.06 13.80
CA ASP A 47 13.86 8.76 13.45
C ASP A 47 12.95 7.56 13.74
N HIS A 48 11.67 7.69 13.41
CA HIS A 48 10.70 6.60 13.55
C HIS A 48 11.11 5.35 12.79
N LEU A 49 11.91 5.52 11.73
CA LEU A 49 12.42 4.40 10.94
C LEU A 49 13.23 3.43 11.80
N SER A 50 14.05 3.93 12.75
CA SER A 50 14.84 3.08 13.63
C SER A 50 13.98 2.26 14.61
N THR A 51 12.78 2.75 14.95
CA THR A 51 11.87 2.05 15.87
C THR A 51 11.21 0.81 15.26
N ILE A 52 11.21 0.70 13.93
CA ILE A 52 10.56 -0.39 13.17
C ILE A 52 11.55 -1.37 12.53
N ASP A 53 12.83 -1.21 12.79
CA ASP A 53 13.90 -1.95 12.11
C ASP A 53 13.83 -3.47 12.27
N GLN A 54 13.29 -3.97 13.38
CA GLN A 54 13.37 -5.38 13.75
C GLN A 54 12.12 -6.21 13.43
N SER A 55 11.01 -5.58 13.10
CA SER A 55 9.74 -6.27 12.88
C SER A 55 9.06 -5.81 11.60
N PRO A 56 8.25 -6.66 10.96
CA PRO A 56 7.38 -6.23 9.87
C PRO A 56 6.44 -5.10 10.31
N VAL A 57 6.02 -4.29 9.35
CA VAL A 57 5.10 -3.18 9.58
C VAL A 57 4.02 -3.11 8.52
N ILE A 58 2.98 -2.33 8.77
CA ILE A 58 1.93 -1.99 7.82
C ILE A 58 2.13 -0.54 7.38
N PHE A 59 2.69 -0.33 6.20
CA PHE A 59 2.79 1.00 5.59
C PHE A 59 1.43 1.45 5.07
N ALA A 60 0.93 2.57 5.58
CA ALA A 60 -0.31 3.20 5.13
C ALA A 60 0.01 4.42 4.27
N LEU A 61 -0.44 4.43 3.01
CA LEU A 61 -0.22 5.50 2.04
C LEU A 61 -1.55 5.86 1.37
N TRP A 62 -1.80 7.14 1.13
CA TRP A 62 -2.96 7.55 0.35
C TRP A 62 -2.87 7.07 -1.11
N HIS A 63 -4.01 6.64 -1.65
CA HIS A 63 -4.10 6.08 -3.00
C HIS A 63 -3.56 7.05 -4.06
N ASN A 64 -3.82 8.34 -3.91
CA ASN A 64 -3.42 9.35 -4.88
C ASN A 64 -1.91 9.64 -4.97
N ARG A 65 -1.08 9.06 -4.08
CA ARG A 65 0.39 9.23 -4.03
C ARG A 65 1.16 7.93 -4.28
N LEU A 66 0.47 6.88 -4.70
CA LEU A 66 1.06 5.54 -4.86
C LEU A 66 2.25 5.48 -5.81
N ILE A 67 2.33 6.41 -6.77
CA ILE A 67 3.44 6.44 -7.74
C ILE A 67 4.80 6.58 -7.07
N LEU A 68 4.86 7.17 -5.87
CA LEU A 68 6.11 7.35 -5.11
C LEU A 68 6.38 6.22 -4.12
N SER A 69 5.42 5.31 -3.87
CA SER A 69 5.56 4.27 -2.85
C SER A 69 6.75 3.33 -3.11
N LEU A 70 6.83 2.77 -4.31
CA LEU A 70 7.90 1.84 -4.68
C LEU A 70 9.29 2.49 -4.74
N PRO A 71 9.48 3.65 -5.39
CA PRO A 71 10.74 4.34 -5.35
C PRO A 71 11.21 4.68 -3.95
N SER A 72 10.29 5.11 -3.07
CA SER A 72 10.59 5.44 -1.67
C SER A 72 10.99 4.20 -0.88
N TYR A 73 10.22 3.12 -1.00
CA TYR A 73 10.52 1.86 -0.33
C TYR A 73 11.90 1.33 -0.72
N ARG A 74 12.20 1.30 -2.02
CA ARG A 74 13.51 0.85 -2.51
C ARG A 74 14.65 1.70 -2.01
N LYS A 75 14.50 3.03 -2.06
CA LYS A 75 15.57 3.97 -1.71
C LYS A 75 15.84 4.01 -0.20
N TYR A 76 14.79 4.04 0.61
CA TYR A 76 14.93 4.34 2.03
C TYR A 76 14.85 3.11 2.93
N PHE A 77 14.11 2.06 2.51
CA PHE A 77 13.94 0.85 3.30
C PHE A 77 14.85 -0.29 2.84
N LEU A 78 14.77 -0.71 1.58
CA LEU A 78 15.61 -1.81 1.09
C LEU A 78 17.10 -1.46 1.09
N GLY A 79 17.46 -0.18 0.98
CA GLY A 79 18.85 0.26 1.09
C GLY A 79 19.46 -0.02 2.47
N ARG A 80 18.65 0.03 3.54
CA ARG A 80 19.05 -0.28 4.93
C ARG A 80 18.82 -1.74 5.29
N HIS A 81 17.75 -2.35 4.77
CA HIS A 81 17.29 -3.70 5.10
C HIS A 81 17.07 -4.55 3.83
N PRO A 82 18.15 -5.03 3.17
CA PRO A 82 18.05 -5.72 1.87
C PRO A 82 17.24 -7.03 1.91
N HIS A 83 17.08 -7.61 3.09
CA HIS A 83 16.34 -8.86 3.31
C HIS A 83 14.83 -8.64 3.60
N ARG A 84 14.38 -7.41 3.79
CA ARG A 84 12.95 -7.13 3.96
C ARG A 84 12.18 -7.39 2.67
N ARG A 85 10.99 -7.92 2.81
CA ARG A 85 10.08 -8.21 1.70
C ARG A 85 8.79 -7.47 1.89
N LEU A 86 8.22 -6.97 0.81
CA LEU A 86 6.98 -6.22 0.81
C LEU A 86 5.89 -6.97 0.07
N VAL A 87 4.69 -6.97 0.63
CA VAL A 87 3.47 -7.40 -0.05
C VAL A 87 2.49 -6.23 -0.11
N ALA A 88 1.90 -5.98 -1.28
CA ALA A 88 0.91 -4.94 -1.49
C ALA A 88 -0.50 -5.53 -1.65
N LEU A 89 -1.50 -4.89 -1.04
CA LEU A 89 -2.90 -5.20 -1.31
C LEU A 89 -3.35 -4.52 -2.59
N ILE A 90 -3.73 -5.31 -3.59
CA ILE A 90 -4.12 -4.83 -4.91
C ILE A 90 -5.53 -5.31 -5.26
N SER A 91 -6.32 -4.44 -5.90
CA SER A 91 -7.66 -4.77 -6.38
C SER A 91 -7.68 -6.03 -7.26
N ALA A 92 -8.73 -6.85 -7.15
CA ALA A 92 -8.93 -8.03 -7.98
C ALA A 92 -9.34 -7.72 -9.44
N SER A 93 -9.45 -6.44 -9.83
CA SER A 93 -9.83 -5.98 -11.18
C SER A 93 -8.78 -6.33 -12.24
N LYS A 94 -9.12 -6.14 -13.52
CA LYS A 94 -8.18 -6.29 -14.64
C LYS A 94 -7.00 -5.32 -14.52
N ASP A 95 -7.25 -4.06 -14.16
CA ASP A 95 -6.21 -3.05 -13.96
C ASP A 95 -5.28 -3.44 -12.80
N GLY A 96 -5.86 -4.04 -11.74
CA GLY A 96 -5.07 -4.62 -10.67
C GLY A 96 -4.17 -5.77 -11.14
N ALA A 97 -4.52 -6.55 -12.20
CA ALA A 97 -3.63 -7.58 -12.74
C ALA A 97 -2.38 -6.97 -13.37
N LEU A 98 -2.55 -5.88 -14.13
CA LEU A 98 -1.43 -5.13 -14.69
C LEU A 98 -0.55 -4.53 -13.59
N LEU A 99 -1.18 -3.93 -12.58
CA LEU A 99 -0.48 -3.36 -11.42
C LEU A 99 0.29 -4.44 -10.64
N SER A 100 -0.32 -5.62 -10.42
CA SER A 100 0.34 -6.76 -9.77
C SER A 100 1.62 -7.15 -10.51
N ARG A 101 1.56 -7.25 -11.84
CA ARG A 101 2.72 -7.59 -12.65
C ARG A 101 3.83 -6.52 -12.60
N LEU A 102 3.41 -5.26 -12.60
CA LEU A 102 4.34 -4.14 -12.41
C LEU A 102 5.03 -4.22 -11.03
N MET A 103 4.29 -4.59 -9.97
CA MET A 103 4.83 -4.80 -8.63
C MET A 103 5.86 -5.94 -8.61
N ASP A 104 5.56 -7.07 -9.29
CA ASP A 104 6.48 -8.20 -9.41
C ASP A 104 7.84 -7.78 -10.01
N HIS A 105 7.84 -6.91 -11.05
CA HIS A 105 9.08 -6.35 -11.59
C HIS A 105 9.86 -5.48 -10.60
N HIS A 106 9.20 -4.95 -9.59
CA HIS A 106 9.84 -4.23 -8.49
C HIS A 106 10.25 -5.11 -7.32
N GLY A 107 10.00 -6.42 -7.39
CA GLY A 107 10.28 -7.37 -6.29
C GLY A 107 9.28 -7.26 -5.15
N VAL A 108 8.07 -6.72 -5.41
CA VAL A 108 6.98 -6.61 -4.45
C VAL A 108 5.91 -7.63 -4.80
N GLU A 109 5.62 -8.51 -3.85
CA GLU A 109 4.51 -9.46 -4.01
C GLU A 109 3.17 -8.76 -3.86
N SER A 110 2.11 -9.34 -4.41
CA SER A 110 0.78 -8.78 -4.32
C SER A 110 -0.25 -9.80 -3.83
N VAL A 111 -1.10 -9.35 -2.90
CA VAL A 111 -2.32 -10.04 -2.50
C VAL A 111 -3.49 -9.40 -3.23
N ARG A 112 -4.25 -10.22 -3.96
CA ARG A 112 -5.38 -9.77 -4.77
C ARG A 112 -6.68 -9.85 -3.99
N GLY A 113 -7.26 -8.70 -3.70
CA GLY A 113 -8.50 -8.60 -2.95
C GLY A 113 -9.18 -7.24 -3.12
N SER A 114 -10.38 -7.11 -2.56
CA SER A 114 -11.08 -5.83 -2.46
C SER A 114 -11.88 -5.80 -1.16
N SER A 115 -12.29 -4.62 -0.73
CA SER A 115 -13.16 -4.37 0.42
C SER A 115 -14.57 -4.99 0.31
N SER A 116 -14.91 -5.64 -0.82
CA SER A 116 -16.15 -6.37 -1.02
C SER A 116 -16.06 -7.82 -0.51
N ARG A 117 -17.00 -8.69 -0.90
CA ARG A 117 -17.18 -10.10 -0.46
C ARG A 117 -15.93 -10.98 -0.29
N ARG A 118 -14.75 -10.51 -0.72
CA ARG A 118 -13.46 -11.23 -0.66
C ARG A 118 -12.42 -10.53 0.23
N GLY A 119 -12.79 -9.46 0.91
CA GLY A 119 -11.89 -8.74 1.83
C GLY A 119 -11.33 -9.64 2.91
N GLY A 120 -12.13 -10.54 3.46
CA GLY A 120 -11.69 -11.51 4.48
C GLY A 120 -10.62 -12.49 3.99
N GLN A 121 -10.66 -12.95 2.72
CA GLN A 121 -9.61 -13.82 2.16
C GLN A 121 -8.30 -13.06 1.96
N ALA A 122 -8.37 -11.85 1.43
CA ALA A 122 -7.18 -11.00 1.26
C ALA A 122 -6.56 -10.66 2.61
N LEU A 123 -7.38 -10.33 3.61
CA LEU A 123 -6.92 -10.07 4.97
C LEU A 123 -6.20 -11.28 5.57
N LYS A 124 -6.79 -12.49 5.45
CA LYS A 124 -6.16 -13.74 5.90
C LYS A 124 -4.81 -14.00 5.20
N GLU A 125 -4.74 -13.75 3.89
CA GLU A 125 -3.49 -13.92 3.16
C GLU A 125 -2.43 -12.90 3.59
N LEU A 126 -2.80 -11.64 3.82
CA LEU A 126 -1.89 -10.62 4.37
C LEU A 126 -1.36 -11.03 5.74
N VAL A 127 -2.23 -11.51 6.65
CA VAL A 127 -1.81 -12.05 7.95
C VAL A 127 -0.81 -13.21 7.80
N ASN A 128 -1.02 -14.11 6.82
CA ASN A 128 -0.06 -15.19 6.56
C ASN A 128 1.28 -14.65 6.05
N ARG A 129 1.28 -13.58 5.24
CA ARG A 129 2.51 -12.94 4.75
C ARG A 129 3.29 -12.25 5.87
N THR A 130 2.60 -11.54 6.76
CA THR A 130 3.27 -10.90 7.91
C THR A 130 3.94 -11.92 8.82
N ARG A 131 3.34 -13.10 9.04
CA ARG A 131 3.95 -14.21 9.80
C ARG A 131 5.23 -14.76 9.15
N ARG A 132 5.42 -14.53 7.84
CA ARG A 132 6.63 -14.89 7.10
C ARG A 132 7.65 -13.74 7.02
N GLY A 133 7.43 -12.66 7.78
CA GLY A 133 8.33 -11.52 7.85
C GLY A 133 8.15 -10.48 6.73
N TYR A 134 6.97 -10.44 6.07
CA TYR A 134 6.69 -9.42 5.07
C TYR A 134 6.13 -8.16 5.70
N ASP A 135 6.63 -7.01 5.25
CA ASP A 135 5.93 -5.74 5.37
C ASP A 135 4.68 -5.75 4.51
N VAL A 136 3.68 -4.97 4.89
CA VAL A 136 2.47 -4.78 4.09
C VAL A 136 2.36 -3.33 3.65
N ALA A 137 2.08 -3.09 2.37
CA ALA A 137 1.65 -1.79 1.88
C ALA A 137 0.14 -1.80 1.61
N ILE A 138 -0.56 -0.85 2.17
CA ILE A 138 -2.00 -0.70 2.01
C ILE A 138 -2.38 0.76 1.76
N THR A 139 -3.39 0.97 0.90
CA THR A 139 -4.06 2.25 0.74
C THR A 139 -5.30 2.26 1.61
N PRO A 140 -5.28 2.98 2.75
CA PRO A 140 -6.38 2.89 3.71
C PRO A 140 -7.69 3.51 3.21
N ASP A 141 -7.63 4.44 2.25
CA ASP A 141 -8.80 4.99 1.54
C ASP A 141 -9.37 4.02 0.48
N GLY A 142 -8.69 2.91 0.23
CA GLY A 142 -9.15 1.88 -0.69
C GLY A 142 -9.20 2.31 -2.15
N PRO A 143 -9.60 1.40 -3.07
CA PRO A 143 -9.57 1.67 -4.51
C PRO A 143 -10.76 2.50 -5.03
N ARG A 144 -11.71 2.84 -4.17
CA ARG A 144 -12.93 3.60 -4.53
C ARG A 144 -13.18 4.81 -3.65
N GLY A 145 -12.33 5.03 -2.65
CA GLY A 145 -12.47 6.11 -1.70
C GLY A 145 -13.61 5.92 -0.67
N PRO A 146 -14.01 7.01 -0.06
CA PRO A 146 -13.66 8.43 -0.35
C PRO A 146 -12.18 8.77 -0.14
N LYS A 147 -11.70 9.75 -0.89
CA LYS A 147 -10.33 10.28 -0.78
C LYS A 147 -10.06 10.74 0.67
N TYR A 148 -8.91 10.29 1.22
CA TYR A 148 -8.46 10.67 2.56
C TYR A 148 -9.36 10.18 3.71
N GLU A 149 -10.13 9.13 3.48
CA GLU A 149 -10.92 8.48 4.50
C GLU A 149 -10.39 7.06 4.77
N VAL A 150 -9.94 6.83 5.99
CA VAL A 150 -9.40 5.54 6.40
C VAL A 150 -10.54 4.53 6.56
N GLN A 151 -10.46 3.41 5.84
CA GLN A 151 -11.40 2.29 5.93
C GLN A 151 -10.97 1.31 7.04
N GLU A 152 -11.91 0.52 7.55
CA GLU A 152 -11.66 -0.44 8.65
C GLU A 152 -10.58 -1.49 8.35
N GLY A 153 -10.35 -1.81 7.07
CA GLY A 153 -9.45 -2.89 6.66
C GLY A 153 -8.03 -2.78 7.21
N VAL A 154 -7.48 -1.58 7.30
CA VAL A 154 -6.13 -1.36 7.87
C VAL A 154 -6.11 -1.59 9.37
N VAL A 155 -7.15 -1.16 10.09
CA VAL A 155 -7.30 -1.36 11.54
C VAL A 155 -7.44 -2.83 11.86
N MET A 156 -8.30 -3.55 11.12
CA MET A 156 -8.47 -5.00 11.27
C MET A 156 -7.17 -5.75 11.01
N LEU A 157 -6.41 -5.36 9.99
CA LEU A 157 -5.10 -5.97 9.72
C LEU A 157 -4.13 -5.75 10.89
N ALA A 158 -4.03 -4.53 11.40
CA ALA A 158 -3.18 -4.18 12.53
C ALA A 158 -3.59 -4.97 13.79
N GLN A 159 -4.88 -5.03 14.09
CA GLN A 159 -5.42 -5.79 15.23
C GLN A 159 -5.10 -7.29 15.14
N LEU A 160 -5.30 -7.91 13.97
CA LEU A 160 -5.06 -9.34 13.77
C LEU A 160 -3.57 -9.71 13.81
N THR A 161 -2.71 -8.82 13.34
CA THR A 161 -1.27 -9.09 13.27
C THR A 161 -0.53 -8.61 14.50
N GLY A 162 -1.02 -7.58 15.18
CA GLY A 162 -0.30 -6.86 16.24
C GLY A 162 0.83 -5.99 15.70
N LEU A 163 0.91 -5.80 14.39
CA LEU A 163 1.92 -4.96 13.75
C LEU A 163 1.50 -3.49 13.79
N PRO A 164 2.45 -2.56 13.91
CA PRO A 164 2.14 -1.14 13.84
C PRO A 164 1.73 -0.72 12.44
N VAL A 165 0.81 0.23 12.38
CA VAL A 165 0.52 1.00 11.17
C VAL A 165 1.47 2.18 11.12
N VAL A 166 2.24 2.30 10.05
CA VAL A 166 3.18 3.38 9.81
C VAL A 166 2.58 4.34 8.78
N PRO A 167 2.11 5.51 9.21
CA PRO A 167 1.61 6.53 8.31
C PRO A 167 2.73 7.06 7.41
N MET A 168 2.48 7.09 6.12
CA MET A 168 3.40 7.69 5.16
C MET A 168 2.66 8.65 4.22
N SER A 169 3.30 9.73 3.87
CA SER A 169 2.82 10.64 2.84
C SER A 169 3.96 11.16 1.99
N ALA A 170 3.62 11.77 0.87
CA ALA A 170 4.58 12.42 0.00
C ALA A 170 4.04 13.76 -0.47
N GLN A 171 4.80 14.82 -0.31
CA GLN A 171 4.53 16.10 -0.93
C GLN A 171 5.24 16.19 -2.27
N ILE A 172 4.49 16.32 -3.36
CA ILE A 172 5.00 16.46 -4.71
C ILE A 172 4.87 17.94 -5.11
N HIS A 173 6.01 18.64 -5.22
CA HIS A 173 5.99 20.10 -5.44
C HIS A 173 5.63 20.48 -6.88
N SER A 174 5.99 19.66 -7.87
CA SER A 174 5.64 19.87 -9.28
C SER A 174 4.97 18.62 -9.81
N LYS A 175 3.66 18.68 -10.02
CA LYS A 175 2.82 17.53 -10.34
C LYS A 175 1.71 17.87 -11.32
N LYS A 176 1.23 16.83 -12.01
CA LYS A 176 -0.06 16.82 -12.70
C LYS A 176 -1.06 16.07 -11.82
N VAL A 177 -2.19 16.67 -11.56
CA VAL A 177 -3.32 16.03 -10.87
C VAL A 177 -4.29 15.52 -11.92
N LEU A 178 -4.65 14.24 -11.83
CA LEU A 178 -5.59 13.60 -12.75
C LEU A 178 -7.03 13.82 -12.27
N GLY A 179 -7.99 13.76 -13.19
CA GLY A 179 -9.43 13.87 -12.91
C GLY A 179 -10.05 12.58 -12.33
N SER A 180 -9.26 11.72 -11.65
CA SER A 180 -9.75 10.52 -10.95
C SER A 180 -10.43 10.89 -9.63
N TRP A 181 -11.17 9.93 -9.04
CA TRP A 181 -11.88 10.11 -7.77
C TRP A 181 -10.99 10.60 -6.63
N ASP A 182 -9.72 10.19 -6.64
CA ASP A 182 -8.70 10.52 -5.63
C ASP A 182 -7.85 11.75 -6.00
N GLY A 183 -7.96 12.26 -7.24
CA GLY A 183 -7.06 13.28 -7.75
C GLY A 183 -5.62 12.77 -7.80
N PHE A 184 -5.38 11.62 -8.46
CA PHE A 184 -4.08 10.95 -8.52
C PHE A 184 -2.97 11.91 -8.98
N GLN A 185 -1.87 11.95 -8.25
CA GLN A 185 -0.78 12.89 -8.46
C GLN A 185 0.38 12.23 -9.19
N VAL A 186 0.70 12.76 -10.37
CA VAL A 186 1.84 12.31 -11.18
C VAL A 186 2.94 13.36 -11.09
N PRO A 187 4.12 13.04 -10.52
CA PRO A 187 5.23 13.99 -10.46
C PRO A 187 5.72 14.30 -11.86
N LEU A 188 6.09 15.56 -12.09
CA LEU A 188 6.81 15.93 -13.29
C LEU A 188 8.30 15.53 -13.19
N PRO A 189 9.00 15.30 -14.30
CA PRO A 189 10.44 15.08 -14.28
C PRO A 189 11.16 16.18 -13.47
N PHE A 190 12.17 15.79 -12.70
CA PHE A 190 12.97 16.66 -11.83
C PHE A 190 12.20 17.30 -10.66
N ALA A 191 10.94 16.89 -10.41
CA ALA A 191 10.16 17.37 -9.28
C ALA A 191 10.86 17.06 -7.95
N ARG A 192 10.78 18.00 -7.02
CA ARG A 192 11.07 17.75 -5.61
C ARG A 192 9.92 16.97 -4.99
N CYS A 193 10.25 15.92 -4.26
CA CYS A 193 9.30 15.06 -3.56
C CYS A 193 9.79 14.85 -2.13
N ASP A 194 9.07 15.39 -1.16
CA ASP A 194 9.39 15.21 0.25
C ASP A 194 8.57 14.02 0.78
N ILE A 195 9.26 12.95 1.19
CA ILE A 195 8.66 11.71 1.70
C ILE A 195 8.65 11.82 3.22
N ARG A 196 7.46 11.77 3.80
CA ARG A 196 7.24 11.92 5.23
C ARG A 196 6.80 10.60 5.85
N MET A 197 7.40 10.28 6.97
CA MET A 197 7.02 9.17 7.82
C MET A 197 6.54 9.71 9.16
N GLY A 198 5.42 9.16 9.64
CA GLY A 198 4.89 9.50 10.96
C GLY A 198 5.11 8.39 11.96
N GLU A 199 4.80 8.71 13.21
CA GLU A 199 4.89 7.81 14.35
C GLU A 199 4.10 6.51 14.08
N PRO A 200 4.68 5.33 14.34
CA PRO A 200 3.99 4.05 14.24
C PRO A 200 2.82 3.99 15.23
N ILE A 201 1.67 3.47 14.78
CA ILE A 201 0.44 3.36 15.56
C ILE A 201 0.14 1.89 15.82
N TRP A 202 0.05 1.49 17.09
CA TRP A 202 -0.35 0.14 17.50
C TRP A 202 -1.84 0.09 17.81
N VAL A 203 -2.49 -0.95 17.31
CA VAL A 203 -3.91 -1.23 17.58
C VAL A 203 -4.02 -2.37 18.58
N ASP A 204 -4.82 -2.18 19.63
CA ASP A 204 -5.00 -3.24 20.62
C ASP A 204 -5.65 -4.46 19.96
N ARG A 205 -5.00 -5.61 20.14
CA ARG A 205 -5.45 -6.89 19.58
C ARG A 205 -6.77 -7.38 20.18
N LYS A 206 -7.11 -6.94 21.39
CA LYS A 206 -8.35 -7.31 22.10
C LYS A 206 -9.39 -6.19 22.07
N GLY A 207 -9.06 -5.06 21.42
CA GLY A 207 -9.93 -3.90 21.34
C GLY A 207 -11.29 -4.20 20.75
N ASP A 208 -12.31 -3.60 21.30
CA ASP A 208 -13.68 -3.68 20.82
C ASP A 208 -13.93 -2.80 19.58
N GLU A 209 -15.18 -2.67 19.16
CA GLU A 209 -15.56 -1.86 17.99
C GLU A 209 -15.31 -0.37 18.22
N VAL A 210 -15.51 0.13 19.45
CA VAL A 210 -15.29 1.54 19.79
C VAL A 210 -13.80 1.86 19.72
N GLU A 211 -12.96 0.99 20.28
CA GLU A 211 -11.49 1.14 20.25
C GLU A 211 -10.95 1.04 18.82
N ARG A 212 -11.52 0.19 17.96
CA ARG A 212 -11.18 0.15 16.53
C ARG A 212 -11.52 1.47 15.82
N GLU A 213 -12.67 2.06 16.11
CA GLU A 213 -13.05 3.34 15.52
C GLU A 213 -12.13 4.48 16.01
N VAL A 214 -11.72 4.47 17.27
CA VAL A 214 -10.72 5.41 17.80
C VAL A 214 -9.39 5.25 17.05
N ALA A 215 -8.89 4.02 16.90
CA ALA A 215 -7.66 3.73 16.16
C ALA A 215 -7.77 4.16 14.68
N ARG A 216 -8.93 3.92 14.04
CA ARG A 216 -9.19 4.35 12.65
C ARG A 216 -9.04 5.86 12.50
N ARG A 217 -9.65 6.62 13.41
CA ARG A 217 -9.56 8.09 13.42
C ARG A 217 -8.14 8.56 13.68
N GLN A 218 -7.45 7.96 14.64
CA GLN A 218 -6.06 8.29 14.93
C GLN A 218 -5.16 8.07 13.71
N ILE A 219 -5.30 6.95 13.00
CA ILE A 219 -4.55 6.69 11.75
C ILE A 219 -4.86 7.79 10.72
N GLN A 220 -6.13 8.13 10.53
CA GLN A 220 -6.54 9.17 9.58
C GLN A 220 -5.95 10.54 9.92
N GLU A 221 -6.03 10.96 11.18
CA GLU A 221 -5.48 12.23 11.66
C GLU A 221 -3.97 12.30 11.46
N ARG A 222 -3.24 11.23 11.81
CA ARG A 222 -1.79 11.16 11.62
C ARG A 222 -1.40 11.21 10.14
N MET A 223 -2.12 10.50 9.28
CA MET A 223 -1.89 10.55 7.83
C MET A 223 -2.20 11.93 7.26
N MET A 224 -3.28 12.59 7.72
CA MET A 224 -3.62 13.94 7.28
C MET A 224 -2.60 14.98 7.74
N ALA A 225 -2.07 14.86 8.95
CA ALA A 225 -1.02 15.76 9.47
C ALA A 225 0.27 15.73 8.60
N LEU A 226 0.57 14.58 7.98
CA LEU A 226 1.70 14.45 7.05
C LEU A 226 1.37 14.92 5.62
N THR A 227 0.09 15.18 5.33
CA THR A 227 -0.39 15.41 3.96
C THR A 227 -0.47 16.89 3.64
N THR A 228 0.19 17.28 2.56
CA THR A 228 0.11 18.61 1.95
C THR A 228 -0.27 18.44 0.48
N ASP A 229 -1.35 19.07 0.03
CA ASP A 229 -1.81 19.05 -1.38
C ASP A 229 -1.25 20.19 -2.20
#